data_1481adc3cd6a1bb05e752277023c98b5
#
_entry.id   1481adc3cd6a1bb05e752277023c98b5
#
_cell.length_a   1.000
_cell.length_b   1.000
_cell.length_c   1.000
_cell.angle_alpha   90.00
_cell.angle_beta   90.00
_cell.angle_gamma   90.00
#
_symmetry.space_group_name_H-M   'P 1'
#
loop_
_entity.id
_entity.type
_entity.pdbx_description
1 polymer ?
#
loop_
_entity_poly.entity_id
_entity_poly.type
_entity_poly.pdbx_seq_one_letter_code
_entity_poly.pdbx_strand_id
1 'polypeptide(L)'
;MLSQSKSKKPEVAISKADTPKECLKKGIEILGGISKFIDEGDQVFIKFNLNLPAGFPNNTNFEVLEELIILCKQAGAKKIYLGSFPLKGIPIKIISDLFNLKAYFKNLGAELAFLDNSDNFDSKDIKQALLKKIKYDSLTRVDVNGNNIFVPNVVFNSNKLLSVNQVNVDPLFKLNLSILNSYSIVPTKYREIGKKRNKNNGYINRDLYKTDLISNIFDIYKIKQPNLIINDLFYILEGAGPYTYKDSILKKSSLMIMGDNAFNVDFITLNTLNLAESSHDLLKEAEHKNLTSLELSSIRILGEKLEDITFDIELCSLKLEDIKVKNFAINVGKYCSGCFKQAYHLLNFMKTYMVKDLKYNPDNSFLIGKNPSEPKSTRNIWLFGDCAINSTKTSNFRKIIIESKKDLISGTKNRILKQSKNGKKIKEKPNKNILELSGCPPEIIGCLKSILKYFGKQNLPNLNLHTYINSKWVEGELNNKLNIWEAL
;
A
#
# COMPACT_ATOMS: atom_id res chain seq x y z
N MET A 1 50.35 8.33 -17.76
CA MET A 1 49.48 8.88 -16.73
C MET A 1 48.09 8.97 -17.32
N LEU A 2 47.27 7.95 -17.09
CA LEU A 2 45.82 7.97 -17.44
C LEU A 2 45.13 8.90 -16.46
N SER A 3 44.59 10.03 -16.93
CA SER A 3 43.76 10.92 -16.16
C SER A 3 42.53 10.12 -15.70
N GLN A 4 42.45 9.77 -14.43
CA GLN A 4 41.22 9.34 -13.80
C GLN A 4 40.24 10.51 -13.97
N SER A 5 39.27 10.37 -14.87
CA SER A 5 38.11 11.24 -14.90
C SER A 5 37.43 11.06 -13.53
N LYS A 6 37.52 12.07 -12.65
CA LYS A 6 36.77 12.10 -11.42
C LYS A 6 35.30 11.92 -11.81
N SER A 7 34.73 10.77 -11.53
CA SER A 7 33.31 10.52 -11.77
C SER A 7 32.54 11.61 -10.99
N LYS A 8 31.72 12.37 -11.70
CA LYS A 8 30.93 13.46 -11.10
C LYS A 8 30.05 12.83 -10.01
N LYS A 9 30.09 13.38 -8.79
CA LYS A 9 29.24 12.89 -7.71
C LYS A 9 27.77 12.98 -8.15
N PRO A 10 26.94 11.97 -7.81
CA PRO A 10 25.50 12.03 -8.06
C PRO A 10 24.89 13.26 -7.38
N GLU A 11 23.94 13.89 -8.04
CA GLU A 11 23.30 15.13 -7.59
C GLU A 11 21.91 14.84 -7.04
N VAL A 12 21.60 15.38 -5.87
CA VAL A 12 20.25 15.37 -5.27
C VAL A 12 19.85 16.81 -4.95
N ALA A 13 18.73 17.26 -5.48
CA ALA A 13 18.17 18.57 -5.17
C ALA A 13 17.17 18.48 -4.03
N ILE A 14 17.25 19.45 -3.14
CA ILE A 14 16.24 19.71 -2.10
C ILE A 14 15.63 21.06 -2.41
N SER A 15 14.32 21.09 -2.65
CA SER A 15 13.57 22.31 -2.91
C SER A 15 12.55 22.58 -1.82
N LYS A 16 12.33 23.87 -1.55
CA LYS A 16 11.32 24.37 -0.61
C LYS A 16 10.56 25.50 -1.28
N ALA A 17 9.23 25.48 -1.19
CA ALA A 17 8.35 26.52 -1.74
C ALA A 17 7.00 26.54 -0.99
N ASP A 18 6.13 27.52 -1.33
CA ASP A 18 4.82 27.68 -0.68
C ASP A 18 3.76 26.74 -1.26
N THR A 19 3.92 26.34 -2.52
CA THR A 19 3.00 25.43 -3.22
C THR A 19 3.72 24.19 -3.76
N PRO A 20 3.03 23.05 -3.90
CA PRO A 20 3.63 21.83 -4.49
C PRO A 20 4.16 22.03 -5.90
N LYS A 21 3.45 22.81 -6.75
CA LYS A 21 3.87 23.12 -8.13
C LYS A 21 5.19 23.89 -8.16
N GLU A 22 5.27 24.96 -7.38
CA GLU A 22 6.50 25.75 -7.28
C GLU A 22 7.67 24.97 -6.71
N CYS A 23 7.40 24.12 -5.71
CA CYS A 23 8.40 23.26 -5.11
C CYS A 23 9.00 22.30 -6.14
N LEU A 24 8.15 21.64 -6.94
CA LEU A 24 8.58 20.77 -8.04
C LEU A 24 9.40 21.53 -9.06
N LYS A 25 8.90 22.68 -9.55
CA LYS A 25 9.56 23.49 -10.57
C LYS A 25 10.95 23.95 -10.11
N LYS A 26 11.04 24.52 -8.91
CA LYS A 26 12.30 24.95 -8.29
C LYS A 26 13.30 23.80 -8.20
N GLY A 27 12.88 22.60 -7.77
CA GLY A 27 13.76 21.45 -7.65
C GLY A 27 14.29 20.96 -9.00
N ILE A 28 13.47 20.95 -10.03
CA ILE A 28 13.89 20.61 -11.40
C ILE A 28 14.85 21.65 -11.94
N GLU A 29 14.62 22.94 -11.70
CA GLU A 29 15.53 24.03 -12.08
C GLU A 29 16.90 23.91 -11.38
N ILE A 30 16.93 23.59 -10.09
CA ILE A 30 18.15 23.33 -9.30
C ILE A 30 18.97 22.18 -9.93
N LEU A 31 18.32 21.14 -10.47
CA LEU A 31 18.99 20.04 -11.15
C LEU A 31 19.49 20.38 -12.57
N GLY A 32 19.18 21.57 -13.08
CA GLY A 32 19.58 22.03 -14.41
C GLY A 32 18.48 21.97 -15.46
N GLY A 33 17.22 21.85 -15.02
CA GLY A 33 16.02 21.85 -15.87
C GLY A 33 15.59 20.47 -16.34
N ILE A 34 14.33 20.39 -16.78
CA ILE A 34 13.71 19.13 -17.22
C ILE A 34 14.39 18.53 -18.44
N SER A 35 14.98 19.37 -19.32
CA SER A 35 15.70 18.93 -20.53
C SER A 35 17.01 18.16 -20.23
N LYS A 36 17.43 18.10 -18.97
CA LYS A 36 18.50 17.18 -18.52
C LYS A 36 18.01 15.72 -18.53
N PHE A 37 16.73 15.49 -18.40
CA PHE A 37 16.09 14.18 -18.20
C PHE A 37 15.27 13.70 -19.40
N ILE A 38 14.82 14.63 -20.24
CA ILE A 38 13.92 14.37 -21.37
C ILE A 38 14.51 15.04 -22.61
N ASP A 39 14.60 14.27 -23.70
CA ASP A 39 14.98 14.76 -25.01
C ASP A 39 13.73 15.03 -25.86
N GLU A 40 13.88 15.90 -26.85
CA GLU A 40 12.82 16.14 -27.85
C GLU A 40 12.42 14.84 -28.56
N GLY A 41 11.13 14.58 -28.68
CA GLY A 41 10.60 13.38 -29.32
C GLY A 41 10.45 12.17 -28.40
N ASP A 42 10.88 12.24 -27.14
CA ASP A 42 10.76 11.14 -26.20
C ASP A 42 9.33 10.71 -25.91
N GLN A 43 9.15 9.42 -25.72
CA GLN A 43 7.98 8.85 -25.08
C GLN A 43 8.26 8.70 -23.59
N VAL A 44 7.56 9.47 -22.77
CA VAL A 44 7.75 9.55 -21.32
C VAL A 44 6.67 8.74 -20.60
N PHE A 45 7.07 7.92 -19.64
CA PHE A 45 6.15 7.30 -18.70
C PHE A 45 6.34 7.90 -17.30
N ILE A 46 5.28 8.48 -16.73
CA ILE A 46 5.26 9.00 -15.37
C ILE A 46 4.64 7.96 -14.45
N LYS A 47 5.45 7.35 -13.60
CA LYS A 47 5.04 6.48 -12.52
C LYS A 47 4.69 7.30 -11.29
N PHE A 48 3.47 7.17 -10.78
CA PHE A 48 3.01 7.89 -9.60
C PHE A 48 2.28 6.95 -8.63
N ASN A 49 1.94 7.41 -7.42
CA ASN A 49 1.14 6.62 -6.49
C ASN A 49 -0.34 6.72 -6.89
N LEU A 50 -0.90 5.61 -7.34
CA LEU A 50 -2.32 5.43 -7.62
C LEU A 50 -2.79 4.22 -6.80
N ASN A 51 -3.02 4.42 -5.50
CA ASN A 51 -3.20 3.32 -4.56
C ASN A 51 -4.66 2.93 -4.37
N LEU A 52 -5.52 3.94 -4.19
CA LEU A 52 -6.90 3.79 -3.71
C LEU A 52 -7.85 4.67 -4.52
N PRO A 53 -9.15 4.33 -4.57
CA PRO A 53 -10.20 5.22 -5.05
C PRO A 53 -10.49 6.33 -4.03
N ALA A 54 -9.48 7.12 -3.76
CA ALA A 54 -9.47 8.27 -2.86
C ALA A 54 -8.56 9.34 -3.46
N GLY A 55 -8.70 10.58 -3.01
CA GLY A 55 -7.84 11.68 -3.41
C GLY A 55 -6.49 11.65 -2.69
N PHE A 56 -5.80 12.76 -2.75
CA PHE A 56 -4.67 13.06 -1.89
C PHE A 56 -5.10 13.00 -0.40
N PRO A 57 -4.28 12.51 0.53
CA PRO A 57 -2.89 12.05 0.38
C PRO A 57 -2.74 10.53 0.10
N ASN A 58 -3.82 9.83 -0.21
CA ASN A 58 -3.79 8.39 -0.49
C ASN A 58 -3.12 8.07 -1.84
N ASN A 59 -3.19 9.03 -2.76
CA ASN A 59 -2.53 9.03 -4.06
C ASN A 59 -1.61 10.25 -4.17
N THR A 60 -0.77 10.30 -5.20
CA THR A 60 0.05 11.47 -5.51
C THR A 60 -0.83 12.71 -5.70
N ASN A 61 -0.37 13.87 -5.25
CA ASN A 61 -1.02 15.15 -5.50
C ASN A 61 -1.09 15.42 -7.01
N PHE A 62 -2.29 15.62 -7.54
CA PHE A 62 -2.49 15.84 -8.97
C PHE A 62 -1.90 17.16 -9.46
N GLU A 63 -1.77 18.17 -8.61
CA GLU A 63 -1.10 19.43 -8.97
C GLU A 63 0.37 19.23 -9.32
N VAL A 64 1.05 18.31 -8.63
CA VAL A 64 2.44 17.92 -8.94
C VAL A 64 2.52 17.23 -10.29
N LEU A 65 1.56 16.34 -10.59
CA LEU A 65 1.51 15.65 -11.88
C LEU A 65 1.20 16.61 -13.03
N GLU A 66 0.30 17.56 -12.81
CA GLU A 66 -0.03 18.62 -13.79
C GLU A 66 1.20 19.42 -14.18
N GLU A 67 1.93 19.93 -13.19
CA GLU A 67 3.16 20.71 -13.45
C GLU A 67 4.22 19.85 -14.15
N LEU A 68 4.41 18.60 -13.74
CA LEU A 68 5.37 17.71 -14.37
C LEU A 68 5.01 17.43 -15.84
N ILE A 69 3.73 17.26 -16.16
CA ILE A 69 3.24 17.10 -17.56
C ILE A 69 3.58 18.35 -18.39
N ILE A 70 3.33 19.54 -17.83
CA ILE A 70 3.65 20.81 -18.49
C ILE A 70 5.13 20.89 -18.80
N LEU A 71 6.00 20.58 -17.82
CA LEU A 71 7.45 20.58 -18.01
C LEU A 71 7.91 19.56 -19.05
N CYS A 72 7.34 18.35 -19.05
CA CYS A 72 7.64 17.33 -20.07
C CYS A 72 7.28 17.80 -21.49
N LYS A 73 6.15 18.49 -21.65
CA LYS A 73 5.74 19.08 -22.94
C LYS A 73 6.68 20.20 -23.38
N GLN A 74 7.12 21.05 -22.46
CA GLN A 74 8.09 22.12 -22.73
C GLN A 74 9.43 21.57 -23.20
N ALA A 75 9.85 20.39 -22.70
CA ALA A 75 11.03 19.68 -23.17
C ALA A 75 10.85 18.97 -24.52
N GLY A 76 9.68 19.03 -25.14
CA GLY A 76 9.41 18.43 -26.44
C GLY A 76 9.05 16.93 -26.38
N ALA A 77 8.59 16.41 -25.25
CA ALA A 77 8.12 15.03 -25.16
C ALA A 77 6.99 14.76 -26.18
N LYS A 78 7.16 13.73 -27.03
CA LYS A 78 6.21 13.36 -28.09
C LYS A 78 4.94 12.73 -27.51
N LYS A 79 5.09 11.92 -26.46
CA LYS A 79 3.98 11.26 -25.76
C LYS A 79 4.27 11.18 -24.28
N ILE A 80 3.25 11.38 -23.47
CA ILE A 80 3.34 11.30 -22.01
C ILE A 80 2.25 10.35 -21.53
N TYR A 81 2.67 9.27 -20.90
CA TYR A 81 1.80 8.30 -20.25
C TYR A 81 1.93 8.40 -18.73
N LEU A 82 0.84 8.24 -18.03
CA LEU A 82 0.82 8.14 -16.57
C LEU A 82 0.21 6.80 -16.14
N GLY A 83 0.77 6.16 -15.14
CA GLY A 83 0.19 4.92 -14.66
C GLY A 83 0.87 4.32 -13.45
N SER A 84 0.13 3.44 -12.81
CA SER A 84 0.56 2.61 -11.68
C SER A 84 -0.44 1.48 -11.49
N PHE A 85 -0.03 0.41 -10.84
CA PHE A 85 -0.96 -0.58 -10.34
C PHE A 85 -1.45 -0.18 -8.95
N PRO A 86 -2.76 -0.05 -8.75
CA PRO A 86 -3.35 0.17 -7.44
C PRO A 86 -3.11 -0.99 -6.47
N LEU A 87 -3.57 -0.82 -5.23
CA LEU A 87 -3.61 -1.91 -4.27
C LEU A 87 -4.40 -3.09 -4.82
N LYS A 88 -4.00 -4.28 -4.40
CA LYS A 88 -4.54 -5.55 -4.91
C LYS A 88 -6.06 -5.59 -4.91
N GLY A 89 -6.63 -5.93 -6.07
CA GLY A 89 -8.06 -6.08 -6.27
C GLY A 89 -8.81 -4.80 -6.63
N ILE A 90 -8.11 -3.67 -6.80
CA ILE A 90 -8.71 -2.40 -7.23
C ILE A 90 -8.38 -2.18 -8.71
N PRO A 91 -9.35 -2.16 -9.63
CA PRO A 91 -9.15 -1.78 -11.02
C PRO A 91 -8.82 -0.28 -11.15
N ILE A 92 -7.90 0.07 -12.06
CA ILE A 92 -7.54 1.46 -12.37
C ILE A 92 -8.78 2.25 -12.80
N LYS A 93 -9.70 1.61 -13.54
CA LYS A 93 -10.95 2.21 -14.02
C LYS A 93 -11.79 2.83 -12.90
N ILE A 94 -11.88 2.18 -11.73
CA ILE A 94 -12.66 2.70 -10.61
C ILE A 94 -12.08 4.02 -10.11
N ILE A 95 -10.75 4.11 -9.99
CA ILE A 95 -10.09 5.34 -9.55
C ILE A 95 -10.21 6.41 -10.64
N SER A 96 -10.00 6.01 -11.90
CA SER A 96 -10.11 6.91 -13.03
C SER A 96 -11.50 7.55 -13.15
N ASP A 97 -12.56 6.77 -12.98
CA ASP A 97 -13.92 7.28 -13.09
C ASP A 97 -14.32 8.18 -11.92
N LEU A 98 -13.85 7.83 -10.71
CA LEU A 98 -14.13 8.64 -9.51
C LEU A 98 -13.57 10.07 -9.63
N PHE A 99 -12.38 10.21 -10.21
CA PHE A 99 -11.68 11.50 -10.33
C PHE A 99 -11.63 12.02 -11.76
N ASN A 100 -12.32 11.36 -12.70
CA ASN A 100 -12.29 11.69 -14.14
C ASN A 100 -10.85 11.77 -14.70
N LEU A 101 -9.93 10.91 -14.23
CA LEU A 101 -8.50 11.02 -14.53
C LEU A 101 -8.19 10.88 -16.02
N LYS A 102 -8.93 10.04 -16.75
CA LYS A 102 -8.75 9.87 -18.19
C LYS A 102 -8.94 11.19 -18.94
N ALA A 103 -10.02 11.93 -18.66
CA ALA A 103 -10.28 13.23 -19.28
C ALA A 103 -9.33 14.29 -18.73
N TYR A 104 -9.06 14.29 -17.43
CA TYR A 104 -8.16 15.24 -16.79
C TYR A 104 -6.77 15.22 -17.43
N PHE A 105 -6.11 14.06 -17.52
CA PHE A 105 -4.79 13.95 -18.13
C PHE A 105 -4.81 14.21 -19.66
N LYS A 106 -5.88 13.79 -20.34
CA LYS A 106 -6.04 14.07 -21.76
C LYS A 106 -6.08 15.59 -22.05
N ASN A 107 -6.77 16.36 -21.22
CA ASN A 107 -6.83 17.81 -21.34
C ASN A 107 -5.46 18.48 -21.12
N LEU A 108 -4.59 17.86 -20.33
CA LEU A 108 -3.21 18.30 -20.15
C LEU A 108 -2.26 17.83 -21.27
N GLY A 109 -2.75 17.01 -22.21
CA GLY A 109 -1.97 16.45 -23.31
C GLY A 109 -1.19 15.18 -22.94
N ALA A 110 -1.65 14.45 -21.92
CA ALA A 110 -1.10 13.18 -21.47
C ALA A 110 -2.17 12.08 -21.45
N GLU A 111 -1.78 10.84 -21.31
CA GLU A 111 -2.66 9.67 -21.36
C GLU A 111 -2.55 8.83 -20.10
N LEU A 112 -3.69 8.53 -19.45
CA LEU A 112 -3.75 7.56 -18.38
C LEU A 112 -3.62 6.14 -18.96
N ALA A 113 -2.58 5.44 -18.61
CA ALA A 113 -2.36 4.06 -19.02
C ALA A 113 -3.14 3.07 -18.11
N PHE A 114 -4.11 2.37 -18.69
CA PHE A 114 -4.84 1.30 -18.00
C PHE A 114 -4.00 0.01 -18.02
N LEU A 115 -2.98 -0.04 -17.15
CA LEU A 115 -2.01 -1.13 -17.09
C LEU A 115 -2.64 -2.50 -16.77
N ASP A 116 -3.87 -2.51 -16.29
CA ASP A 116 -4.67 -3.69 -15.94
C ASP A 116 -5.78 -4.01 -16.94
N ASN A 117 -5.79 -3.32 -18.11
CA ASN A 117 -6.82 -3.45 -19.15
C ASN A 117 -8.25 -3.25 -18.61
N SER A 118 -8.40 -2.46 -17.55
CA SER A 118 -9.72 -2.21 -16.94
C SER A 118 -10.52 -1.09 -17.61
N ASP A 119 -9.98 -0.44 -18.63
CA ASP A 119 -10.65 0.64 -19.37
C ASP A 119 -12.00 0.22 -20.00
N ASN A 120 -12.15 -1.06 -20.31
CA ASN A 120 -13.38 -1.67 -20.83
C ASN A 120 -14.36 -2.15 -19.74
N PHE A 121 -14.08 -1.92 -18.45
CA PHE A 121 -14.98 -2.32 -17.38
C PHE A 121 -16.14 -1.34 -17.25
N ASP A 122 -17.36 -1.85 -17.09
CA ASP A 122 -18.50 -1.01 -16.71
C ASP A 122 -18.37 -0.66 -15.21
N SER A 123 -18.10 0.62 -14.95
CA SER A 123 -17.90 1.13 -13.58
C SER A 123 -19.19 1.43 -12.83
N LYS A 124 -20.36 1.43 -13.54
CA LYS A 124 -21.66 1.67 -12.89
C LYS A 124 -21.98 0.64 -11.83
N ASP A 125 -21.45 -0.58 -11.97
CA ASP A 125 -21.51 -1.60 -10.95
C ASP A 125 -20.10 -1.90 -10.38
N ILE A 126 -19.69 -1.10 -9.41
CA ILE A 126 -18.41 -1.28 -8.70
C ILE A 126 -18.26 -2.69 -8.11
N LYS A 127 -19.37 -3.31 -7.66
CA LYS A 127 -19.32 -4.67 -7.10
C LYS A 127 -18.94 -5.68 -8.18
N GLN A 128 -19.52 -5.57 -9.37
CA GLN A 128 -19.19 -6.44 -10.50
C GLN A 128 -17.78 -6.15 -11.02
N ALA A 129 -17.37 -4.87 -11.12
CA ALA A 129 -16.04 -4.49 -11.54
C ALA A 129 -14.95 -5.07 -10.62
N LEU A 130 -15.15 -5.04 -9.30
CA LEU A 130 -14.24 -5.64 -8.32
C LEU A 130 -14.21 -7.18 -8.36
N LEU A 131 -15.21 -7.82 -8.94
CA LEU A 131 -15.27 -9.28 -9.10
C LEU A 131 -14.69 -9.76 -10.44
N LYS A 132 -14.53 -8.86 -11.42
CA LYS A 132 -13.93 -9.19 -12.71
C LYS A 132 -12.47 -9.59 -12.53
N LYS A 133 -12.10 -10.67 -13.20
CA LYS A 133 -10.72 -11.14 -13.24
C LYS A 133 -9.93 -10.22 -14.17
N ILE A 134 -8.96 -9.52 -13.63
CA ILE A 134 -8.05 -8.65 -14.41
C ILE A 134 -7.24 -9.54 -15.36
N LYS A 135 -7.24 -9.19 -16.67
CA LYS A 135 -6.40 -9.79 -17.68
C LYS A 135 -5.30 -8.81 -18.07
N TYR A 136 -4.11 -9.32 -18.26
CA TYR A 136 -2.95 -8.51 -18.65
C TYR A 136 -2.49 -8.99 -20.03
N ASP A 137 -2.85 -8.25 -21.09
CA ASP A 137 -2.65 -8.71 -22.46
C ASP A 137 -1.37 -8.15 -23.12
N SER A 138 -0.77 -7.10 -22.57
CA SER A 138 0.36 -6.38 -23.19
C SER A 138 1.54 -6.30 -22.24
N LEU A 139 2.15 -7.46 -21.95
CA LEU A 139 3.28 -7.57 -21.03
C LEU A 139 4.55 -8.06 -21.74
N THR A 140 5.65 -7.39 -21.49
CA THR A 140 7.00 -7.87 -21.83
C THR A 140 7.53 -8.73 -20.68
N ARG A 141 8.03 -9.90 -21.01
CA ARG A 141 8.74 -10.79 -20.08
C ARG A 141 10.22 -10.41 -20.04
N VAL A 142 10.73 -10.11 -18.87
CA VAL A 142 12.14 -9.80 -18.63
C VAL A 142 12.71 -10.81 -17.64
N ASP A 143 13.82 -11.44 -17.97
CA ASP A 143 14.58 -12.26 -17.03
C ASP A 143 15.53 -11.38 -16.23
N VAL A 144 15.43 -11.46 -14.91
CA VAL A 144 16.34 -10.80 -13.98
C VAL A 144 16.82 -11.83 -12.98
N ASN A 145 18.09 -12.19 -13.04
CA ASN A 145 18.71 -13.18 -12.16
C ASN A 145 17.98 -14.56 -12.15
N GLY A 146 17.48 -14.99 -13.30
CA GLY A 146 16.70 -16.23 -13.45
C GLY A 146 15.23 -16.11 -13.04
N ASN A 147 14.78 -14.92 -12.63
CA ASN A 147 13.38 -14.63 -12.32
C ASN A 147 12.69 -13.96 -13.51
N ASN A 148 11.59 -14.55 -13.95
CA ASN A 148 10.78 -13.94 -15.00
C ASN A 148 9.84 -12.90 -14.41
N ILE A 149 10.07 -11.64 -14.76
CA ILE A 149 9.25 -10.51 -14.36
C ILE A 149 8.47 -10.02 -15.59
N PHE A 150 7.21 -9.68 -15.39
CA PHE A 150 6.31 -9.22 -16.45
C PHE A 150 5.99 -7.74 -16.26
N VAL A 151 6.37 -6.92 -17.25
CA VAL A 151 6.20 -5.46 -17.20
C VAL A 151 5.28 -5.02 -18.35
N PRO A 152 4.35 -4.08 -18.13
CA PRO A 152 3.52 -3.54 -19.20
C PRO A 152 4.37 -2.94 -20.32
N ASN A 153 4.01 -3.24 -21.58
CA ASN A 153 4.76 -2.80 -22.75
C ASN A 153 4.92 -1.27 -22.79
N VAL A 154 3.89 -0.51 -22.40
CA VAL A 154 3.96 0.95 -22.38
C VAL A 154 5.03 1.47 -21.41
N VAL A 155 5.26 0.78 -20.30
CA VAL A 155 6.34 1.12 -19.35
C VAL A 155 7.69 0.71 -19.92
N PHE A 156 7.79 -0.53 -20.39
CA PHE A 156 9.06 -1.10 -20.86
C PHE A 156 9.60 -0.34 -22.08
N ASN A 157 8.73 0.00 -23.04
CA ASN A 157 9.09 0.65 -24.31
C ASN A 157 9.20 2.17 -24.22
N SER A 158 8.86 2.81 -23.12
CA SER A 158 9.04 4.26 -22.97
C SER A 158 10.53 4.62 -22.99
N ASN A 159 10.89 5.74 -23.63
CA ASN A 159 12.28 6.21 -23.65
C ASN A 159 12.73 6.64 -22.25
N LYS A 160 11.86 7.35 -21.56
CA LYS A 160 12.13 7.89 -20.20
C LYS A 160 11.06 7.43 -19.20
N LEU A 161 11.52 7.10 -18.01
CA LEU A 161 10.67 6.83 -16.86
C LEU A 161 10.90 7.93 -15.81
N LEU A 162 9.85 8.62 -15.42
CA LEU A 162 9.86 9.56 -14.30
C LEU A 162 9.07 8.93 -13.14
N SER A 163 9.58 9.02 -11.93
CA SER A 163 8.94 8.47 -10.73
C SER A 163 8.58 9.57 -9.76
N VAL A 164 7.28 9.75 -9.52
CA VAL A 164 6.75 10.67 -8.50
C VAL A 164 6.22 9.83 -7.34
N ASN A 165 6.86 9.94 -6.21
CA ASN A 165 6.50 9.22 -5.01
C ASN A 165 5.96 10.16 -3.93
N GLN A 166 4.72 9.95 -3.51
CA GLN A 166 4.15 10.58 -2.32
C GLN A 166 4.74 9.90 -1.08
N VAL A 167 5.58 10.61 -0.34
CA VAL A 167 6.19 10.06 0.87
C VAL A 167 5.14 9.95 1.98
N ASN A 168 4.99 8.76 2.51
CA ASN A 168 4.04 8.45 3.59
C ASN A 168 4.67 7.45 4.54
N VAL A 169 4.23 7.46 5.79
CA VAL A 169 4.60 6.41 6.74
C VAL A 169 4.00 5.06 6.29
N ASP A 170 4.83 4.03 6.25
CA ASP A 170 4.45 2.67 5.84
C ASP A 170 4.70 1.67 6.98
N PRO A 171 3.73 0.81 7.31
CA PRO A 171 3.87 -0.11 8.44
C PRO A 171 4.91 -1.21 8.22
N LEU A 172 5.33 -1.48 6.98
CA LEU A 172 6.29 -2.54 6.67
C LEU A 172 7.73 -2.02 6.56
N PHE A 173 7.92 -0.89 5.88
CA PHE A 173 9.22 -0.29 5.59
C PHE A 173 9.47 1.02 6.33
N LYS A 174 8.60 1.42 7.26
CA LYS A 174 8.56 2.70 7.97
C LYS A 174 8.16 3.86 7.07
N LEU A 175 8.74 3.95 5.88
CA LEU A 175 8.42 4.94 4.86
C LEU A 175 8.18 4.29 3.51
N ASN A 176 7.26 4.84 2.75
CA ASN A 176 7.11 4.57 1.34
C ASN A 176 7.99 5.55 0.56
N LEU A 177 9.13 5.07 0.08
CA LEU A 177 10.12 5.83 -0.67
C LEU A 177 10.19 5.41 -2.14
N SER A 178 11.01 6.09 -2.94
CA SER A 178 11.03 5.96 -4.40
C SER A 178 11.38 4.56 -4.89
N ILE A 179 12.28 3.84 -4.21
CA ILE A 179 12.61 2.45 -4.56
C ILE A 179 11.37 1.57 -4.44
N LEU A 180 10.62 1.71 -3.34
CA LEU A 180 9.38 0.98 -3.13
C LEU A 180 8.29 1.39 -4.13
N ASN A 181 8.27 2.66 -4.56
CA ASN A 181 7.35 3.14 -5.58
C ASN A 181 7.54 2.40 -6.92
N SER A 182 8.77 2.08 -7.30
CA SER A 182 9.08 1.32 -8.51
C SER A 182 8.45 -0.08 -8.55
N TYR A 183 8.19 -0.67 -7.38
CA TYR A 183 7.58 -1.99 -7.27
C TYR A 183 6.19 -2.08 -7.93
N SER A 184 5.45 -0.98 -7.99
CA SER A 184 4.10 -0.97 -8.56
C SER A 184 4.03 -0.70 -10.08
N ILE A 185 5.15 -0.79 -10.82
CA ILE A 185 5.14 -0.88 -12.30
C ILE A 185 4.83 -2.30 -12.78
N VAL A 186 4.92 -3.31 -11.91
CA VAL A 186 4.64 -4.72 -12.23
C VAL A 186 3.25 -5.11 -11.69
N PRO A 187 2.44 -5.86 -12.45
CA PRO A 187 1.13 -6.32 -11.97
C PRO A 187 1.24 -7.10 -10.66
N THR A 188 0.31 -6.85 -9.73
CA THR A 188 0.30 -7.50 -8.39
C THR A 188 0.42 -9.02 -8.46
N LYS A 189 -0.21 -9.65 -9.48
CA LYS A 189 -0.13 -11.11 -9.70
C LYS A 189 1.31 -11.62 -9.87
N TYR A 190 2.18 -10.82 -10.47
CA TYR A 190 3.57 -11.18 -10.78
C TYR A 190 4.58 -10.62 -9.78
N ARG A 191 4.16 -9.68 -8.91
CA ARG A 191 4.98 -9.16 -7.80
C ARG A 191 5.04 -10.10 -6.60
N GLU A 192 4.01 -10.93 -6.41
CA GLU A 192 3.90 -11.80 -5.24
C GLU A 192 4.83 -13.01 -5.36
N ILE A 193 6.05 -12.86 -4.88
CA ILE A 193 6.98 -13.97 -4.67
C ILE A 193 6.54 -14.77 -3.44
N GLY A 194 6.72 -16.08 -3.48
CA GLY A 194 6.42 -16.98 -2.36
C GLY A 194 5.13 -17.79 -2.50
N LYS A 195 4.39 -17.64 -3.61
CA LYS A 195 3.24 -18.50 -3.94
C LYS A 195 3.59 -19.81 -4.65
N LYS A 196 4.86 -20.22 -4.73
CA LYS A 196 5.17 -21.60 -5.14
C LYS A 196 4.69 -22.54 -4.04
N ARG A 197 3.44 -22.98 -4.17
CA ARG A 197 2.96 -24.17 -3.48
C ARG A 197 3.88 -25.31 -3.90
N ASN A 198 4.76 -25.72 -2.99
CA ASN A 198 5.42 -27.01 -3.15
C ASN A 198 4.32 -28.06 -3.04
N LYS A 199 4.08 -28.80 -4.13
CA LYS A 199 2.99 -29.79 -4.20
C LYS A 199 3.06 -30.85 -3.08
N ASN A 200 4.22 -31.01 -2.45
CA ASN A 200 4.47 -32.05 -1.47
C ASN A 200 4.41 -31.62 0.01
N ASN A 201 4.55 -30.32 0.38
CA ASN A 201 4.57 -29.91 1.80
C ASN A 201 3.97 -28.52 2.11
N GLY A 202 3.11 -28.01 1.29
CA GLY A 202 2.16 -26.94 1.62
C GLY A 202 2.70 -25.54 1.90
N TYR A 203 3.90 -25.35 2.48
CA TYR A 203 4.37 -24.01 2.88
C TYR A 203 5.90 -23.93 2.87
N ILE A 204 6.42 -23.01 2.06
CA ILE A 204 7.82 -22.58 2.11
C ILE A 204 8.04 -21.82 3.42
N ASN A 205 9.21 -21.98 4.03
CA ASN A 205 9.63 -21.26 5.23
C ASN A 205 9.60 -19.74 4.94
N ARG A 206 8.69 -19.01 5.61
CA ARG A 206 8.39 -17.59 5.30
C ARG A 206 9.12 -16.60 6.20
N ASP A 207 10.02 -17.05 7.02
CA ASP A 207 10.91 -16.17 7.80
C ASP A 207 11.77 -15.31 6.85
N LEU A 208 11.92 -15.75 5.58
CA LEU A 208 12.63 -15.07 4.49
C LEU A 208 11.74 -14.11 3.68
N TYR A 209 10.45 -13.99 3.98
CA TYR A 209 9.51 -13.25 3.11
C TYR A 209 9.89 -11.77 2.90
N LYS A 210 10.42 -11.11 3.92
CA LYS A 210 10.84 -9.70 3.80
C LYS A 210 12.10 -9.58 2.96
N THR A 211 13.05 -10.48 3.12
CA THR A 211 14.29 -10.54 2.32
C THR A 211 13.97 -10.85 0.85
N ASP A 212 13.10 -11.82 0.59
CA ASP A 212 12.64 -12.15 -0.76
C ASP A 212 11.91 -10.98 -1.41
N LEU A 213 11.08 -10.27 -0.63
CA LEU A 213 10.37 -9.08 -1.10
C LEU A 213 11.34 -7.97 -1.48
N ILE A 214 12.35 -7.69 -0.65
CA ILE A 214 13.38 -6.69 -0.91
C ILE A 214 14.16 -7.04 -2.18
N SER A 215 14.58 -8.30 -2.32
CA SER A 215 15.27 -8.78 -3.52
C SER A 215 14.43 -8.58 -4.77
N ASN A 216 13.15 -8.90 -4.71
CA ASN A 216 12.21 -8.70 -5.82
C ASN A 216 12.00 -7.21 -6.16
N ILE A 217 11.96 -6.34 -5.15
CA ILE A 217 11.88 -4.89 -5.38
C ILE A 217 13.11 -4.41 -6.14
N PHE A 218 14.30 -4.86 -5.77
CA PHE A 218 15.53 -4.50 -6.48
C PHE A 218 15.58 -5.08 -7.91
N ASP A 219 15.12 -6.31 -8.11
CA ASP A 219 15.06 -6.91 -9.44
C ASP A 219 14.10 -6.12 -10.34
N ILE A 220 12.95 -5.70 -9.85
CA ILE A 220 12.01 -4.85 -10.59
C ILE A 220 12.62 -3.47 -10.88
N TYR A 221 13.29 -2.85 -9.90
CA TYR A 221 13.96 -1.57 -10.08
C TYR A 221 15.02 -1.63 -11.19
N LYS A 222 15.78 -2.73 -11.27
CA LYS A 222 16.81 -2.93 -12.31
C LYS A 222 16.25 -3.03 -13.74
N ILE A 223 15.00 -3.46 -13.91
CA ILE A 223 14.37 -3.59 -15.24
C ILE A 223 14.26 -2.24 -15.94
N LYS A 224 13.84 -1.22 -15.18
CA LYS A 224 13.65 0.13 -15.70
C LYS A 224 13.91 1.14 -14.58
N GLN A 225 15.14 1.62 -14.52
CA GLN A 225 15.49 2.68 -13.56
C GLN A 225 14.88 4.00 -14.02
N PRO A 226 14.26 4.78 -13.11
CA PRO A 226 13.77 6.10 -13.45
C PRO A 226 14.90 7.06 -13.82
N ASN A 227 14.66 7.90 -14.83
CA ASN A 227 15.56 8.97 -15.23
C ASN A 227 15.47 10.18 -14.31
N LEU A 228 14.29 10.42 -13.72
CA LEU A 228 14.07 11.42 -12.70
C LEU A 228 13.20 10.81 -11.60
N ILE A 229 13.64 10.99 -10.37
CA ILE A 229 12.95 10.57 -9.15
C ILE A 229 12.57 11.80 -8.35
N ILE A 230 11.33 11.82 -7.88
CA ILE A 230 10.78 12.89 -7.05
C ILE A 230 10.15 12.24 -5.82
N ASN A 231 10.73 12.43 -4.65
CA ASN A 231 10.09 12.18 -3.38
C ASN A 231 9.36 13.46 -2.97
N ASP A 232 8.03 13.42 -3.04
CA ASP A 232 7.15 14.49 -2.62
C ASP A 232 6.92 14.38 -1.10
N LEU A 233 7.61 15.25 -0.35
CA LEU A 233 7.47 15.43 1.08
C LEU A 233 6.62 16.65 1.42
N PHE A 234 6.10 17.37 0.42
CA PHE A 234 5.40 18.64 0.65
C PHE A 234 4.34 18.47 1.75
N TYR A 235 3.64 17.36 1.71
CA TYR A 235 2.82 16.84 2.79
C TYR A 235 3.14 15.37 3.04
N ILE A 236 3.34 14.97 4.28
CA ILE A 236 3.62 13.59 4.67
C ILE A 236 2.44 13.07 5.49
N LEU A 237 1.89 11.93 5.09
CA LEU A 237 0.87 11.23 5.86
C LEU A 237 1.52 10.40 6.95
N GLU A 238 1.39 10.83 8.20
CA GLU A 238 1.73 10.08 9.39
C GLU A 238 0.60 9.09 9.74
N GLY A 239 0.91 8.02 10.46
CA GLY A 239 -0.02 6.94 10.75
C GLY A 239 0.29 5.70 9.93
N ALA A 240 -0.58 5.25 9.04
CA ALA A 240 -0.37 4.02 8.26
C ALA A 240 -0.78 4.18 6.79
N GLY A 241 0.02 4.91 6.01
CA GLY A 241 -0.21 5.06 4.57
C GLY A 241 -0.26 3.71 3.83
N PRO A 242 -0.89 3.66 2.66
CA PRO A 242 -1.56 4.78 1.97
C PRO A 242 -3.01 5.04 2.44
N TYR A 243 -3.52 4.33 3.44
CA TYR A 243 -4.86 4.58 3.97
C TYR A 243 -4.84 5.75 4.96
N THR A 244 -5.91 6.54 4.98
CA THR A 244 -6.19 7.52 6.04
C THR A 244 -7.11 6.91 7.09
N TYR A 245 -6.73 7.01 8.34
CA TYR A 245 -7.50 6.58 9.49
C TYR A 245 -7.82 7.78 10.38
N LYS A 246 -8.66 7.60 11.40
CA LYS A 246 -9.07 8.67 12.30
C LYS A 246 -7.90 9.37 13.02
N ASP A 247 -6.83 8.63 13.26
CA ASP A 247 -5.61 9.07 13.92
C ASP A 247 -4.46 9.39 12.94
N SER A 248 -4.75 9.46 11.64
CA SER A 248 -3.78 9.92 10.65
C SER A 248 -3.61 11.42 10.73
N ILE A 249 -2.36 11.87 10.63
CA ILE A 249 -1.96 13.27 10.62
C ILE A 249 -1.31 13.58 9.27
N LEU A 250 -1.62 14.74 8.71
CA LEU A 250 -0.98 15.22 7.50
C LEU A 250 -0.05 16.39 7.86
N LYS A 251 1.25 16.10 7.86
CA LYS A 251 2.28 17.08 8.23
C LYS A 251 2.77 17.82 6.99
N LYS A 252 2.70 19.15 7.02
CA LYS A 252 3.25 20.00 5.96
C LYS A 252 4.74 20.26 6.23
N SER A 253 5.60 19.95 5.25
CA SER A 253 7.01 20.31 5.28
C SER A 253 7.41 21.33 4.21
N SER A 254 6.62 21.43 3.15
CA SER A 254 6.90 22.27 1.97
C SER A 254 8.17 21.86 1.20
N LEU A 255 8.59 20.60 1.29
CA LEU A 255 9.82 20.08 0.71
C LEU A 255 9.57 19.07 -0.40
N MET A 256 10.44 19.03 -1.40
CA MET A 256 10.60 17.92 -2.32
C MET A 256 12.08 17.58 -2.48
N ILE A 257 12.39 16.30 -2.62
CA ILE A 257 13.75 15.79 -2.81
C ILE A 257 13.77 15.00 -4.12
N MET A 258 14.70 15.33 -5.00
CA MET A 258 14.73 14.74 -6.34
C MET A 258 16.13 14.57 -6.89
N GLY A 259 16.28 13.65 -7.82
CA GLY A 259 17.54 13.30 -8.47
C GLY A 259 17.36 12.20 -9.50
N ASP A 260 18.45 11.64 -10.00
CA ASP A 260 18.49 10.58 -10.99
C ASP A 260 18.80 9.18 -10.42
N ASN A 261 19.07 9.09 -9.12
CA ASN A 261 19.34 7.83 -8.42
C ASN A 261 18.42 7.66 -7.22
N ALA A 262 17.58 6.64 -7.24
CA ALA A 262 16.57 6.40 -6.20
C ALA A 262 17.18 6.14 -4.82
N PHE A 263 18.31 5.44 -4.73
CA PHE A 263 18.95 5.17 -3.45
C PHE A 263 19.44 6.46 -2.79
N ASN A 264 20.03 7.36 -3.58
CA ASN A 264 20.51 8.65 -3.07
C ASN A 264 19.35 9.57 -2.68
N VAL A 265 18.30 9.65 -3.48
CA VAL A 265 17.10 10.43 -3.17
C VAL A 265 16.44 9.91 -1.90
N ASP A 266 16.30 8.57 -1.75
CA ASP A 266 15.72 7.95 -0.56
C ASP A 266 16.61 8.16 0.68
N PHE A 267 17.94 8.09 0.54
CA PHE A 267 18.88 8.32 1.63
C PHE A 267 18.82 9.77 2.13
N ILE A 268 18.83 10.76 1.23
CA ILE A 268 18.67 12.18 1.61
C ILE A 268 17.29 12.41 2.23
N THR A 269 16.26 11.74 1.74
CA THR A 269 14.91 11.81 2.35
C THR A 269 14.92 11.33 3.80
N LEU A 270 15.59 10.20 4.11
CA LEU A 270 15.70 9.73 5.49
C LEU A 270 16.44 10.74 6.39
N ASN A 271 17.56 11.30 5.90
CA ASN A 271 18.31 12.29 6.65
C ASN A 271 17.48 13.56 6.92
N THR A 272 16.68 14.00 5.94
CA THR A 272 15.75 15.13 6.12
C THR A 272 14.71 14.86 7.22
N LEU A 273 14.33 13.58 7.41
CA LEU A 273 13.36 13.16 8.41
C LEU A 273 14.00 12.68 9.73
N ASN A 274 15.26 13.02 9.99
CA ASN A 274 16.03 12.60 11.17
C ASN A 274 15.99 11.07 11.41
N LEU A 275 15.91 10.28 10.35
CA LEU A 275 15.89 8.82 10.44
C LEU A 275 17.25 8.26 10.00
N ALA A 276 17.83 7.43 10.84
CA ALA A 276 19.05 6.71 10.47
C ALA A 276 18.78 5.78 9.28
N GLU A 277 19.74 5.68 8.35
CA GLU A 277 19.69 4.80 7.18
C GLU A 277 19.47 3.33 7.58
N SER A 278 20.06 2.90 8.69
CA SER A 278 19.87 1.56 9.27
C SER A 278 18.43 1.28 9.70
N SER A 279 17.60 2.32 9.79
CA SER A 279 16.19 2.18 10.12
C SER A 279 15.31 1.76 8.93
N HIS A 280 15.82 1.89 7.68
CA HIS A 280 15.06 1.58 6.46
C HIS A 280 15.63 0.34 5.76
N ASP A 281 14.92 -0.77 5.86
CA ASP A 281 15.42 -2.09 5.44
C ASP A 281 15.84 -2.16 3.95
N LEU A 282 15.18 -1.40 3.05
CA LEU A 282 15.56 -1.37 1.64
C LEU A 282 16.93 -0.70 1.44
N LEU A 283 17.20 0.42 2.10
CA LEU A 283 18.49 1.10 1.98
C LEU A 283 19.60 0.30 2.64
N LYS A 284 19.36 -0.25 3.83
CA LYS A 284 20.31 -1.12 4.51
C LYS A 284 20.70 -2.33 3.66
N GLU A 285 19.74 -2.98 3.03
CA GLU A 285 20.01 -4.13 2.15
C GLU A 285 20.68 -3.71 0.85
N ALA A 286 20.37 -2.51 0.33
CA ALA A 286 21.04 -1.97 -0.85
C ALA A 286 22.52 -1.70 -0.60
N GLU A 287 22.87 -1.13 0.55
CA GLU A 287 24.26 -0.94 0.97
C GLU A 287 24.97 -2.28 1.14
N HIS A 288 24.36 -3.22 1.86
CA HIS A 288 24.92 -4.57 2.05
C HIS A 288 25.20 -5.29 0.71
N LYS A 289 24.38 -5.03 -0.31
CA LYS A 289 24.57 -5.56 -1.68
C LYS A 289 25.49 -4.71 -2.57
N ASN A 290 26.12 -3.68 -2.02
CA ASN A 290 26.97 -2.72 -2.77
C ASN A 290 26.24 -2.06 -3.96
N LEU A 291 24.93 -1.83 -3.85
CA LEU A 291 24.14 -1.12 -4.86
C LEU A 291 24.23 0.40 -4.70
N THR A 292 24.60 0.86 -3.54
CA THR A 292 24.78 2.28 -3.18
C THR A 292 25.79 2.40 -2.04
N SER A 293 26.34 3.61 -1.86
CA SER A 293 27.05 4.02 -0.65
C SER A 293 26.16 5.02 0.09
N LEU A 294 25.87 4.75 1.36
CA LEU A 294 25.04 5.62 2.19
C LEU A 294 25.91 6.66 2.94
N GLU A 295 26.75 7.36 2.20
CA GLU A 295 27.64 8.41 2.71
C GLU A 295 27.23 9.76 2.16
N LEU A 296 26.89 10.73 3.01
CA LEU A 296 26.54 12.10 2.61
C LEU A 296 27.68 12.75 1.78
N SER A 297 28.93 12.44 2.12
CA SER A 297 30.11 12.94 1.41
C SER A 297 30.20 12.48 -0.04
N SER A 298 29.54 11.37 -0.40
CA SER A 298 29.50 10.82 -1.76
C SER A 298 28.47 11.50 -2.66
N ILE A 299 27.53 12.29 -2.09
CA ILE A 299 26.41 12.92 -2.79
C ILE A 299 26.62 14.43 -2.83
N ARG A 300 26.32 15.05 -3.96
CA ARG A 300 26.23 16.50 -4.08
C ARG A 300 24.82 16.97 -3.83
N ILE A 301 24.59 17.55 -2.67
CA ILE A 301 23.28 18.13 -2.31
C ILE A 301 23.20 19.54 -2.88
N LEU A 302 22.12 19.84 -3.58
CA LEU A 302 21.84 21.13 -4.23
C LEU A 302 20.55 21.73 -3.64
N GLY A 303 20.46 23.05 -3.61
CA GLY A 303 19.31 23.79 -3.11
C GLY A 303 19.37 24.03 -1.61
N GLU A 304 18.35 23.63 -0.86
CA GLU A 304 18.29 23.83 0.59
C GLU A 304 19.39 23.01 1.30
N LYS A 305 19.94 23.54 2.37
CA LYS A 305 20.92 22.83 3.17
C LYS A 305 20.21 21.84 4.10
N LEU A 306 20.74 20.62 4.20
CA LEU A 306 20.14 19.56 4.99
C LEU A 306 19.95 19.94 6.45
N GLU A 307 20.94 20.61 7.05
CA GLU A 307 20.94 21.09 8.43
C GLU A 307 19.81 22.09 8.76
N ASP A 308 19.34 22.84 7.74
CA ASP A 308 18.32 23.89 7.93
C ASP A 308 16.88 23.33 7.75
N ILE A 309 16.74 22.09 7.28
CA ILE A 309 15.43 21.56 6.85
C ILE A 309 15.05 20.23 7.49
N THR A 310 15.86 19.71 8.40
CA THR A 310 15.58 18.45 9.11
C THR A 310 14.41 18.60 10.08
N PHE A 311 13.59 17.58 10.17
CA PHE A 311 12.47 17.50 11.12
C PHE A 311 12.07 16.06 11.42
N ASP A 312 11.47 15.85 12.60
CA ASP A 312 10.99 14.55 13.02
C ASP A 312 9.59 14.25 12.47
N ILE A 313 9.32 12.99 12.21
CA ILE A 313 7.99 12.47 11.87
C ILE A 313 7.58 11.36 12.84
N GLU A 314 6.27 11.18 13.03
CA GLU A 314 5.74 10.10 13.83
C GLU A 314 5.57 8.84 12.97
N LEU A 315 6.38 7.81 13.30
CA LEU A 315 6.29 6.50 12.67
C LEU A 315 5.17 5.67 13.30
N CYS A 316 4.53 4.82 12.51
CA CYS A 316 3.55 3.88 13.04
C CYS A 316 4.23 2.75 13.84
N SER A 317 3.51 2.18 14.80
CA SER A 317 3.98 0.99 15.52
C SER A 317 4.19 -0.18 14.56
N LEU A 318 5.28 -0.92 14.78
CA LEU A 318 5.60 -2.14 14.04
C LEU A 318 5.04 -3.40 14.70
N LYS A 319 4.24 -3.27 15.77
CA LYS A 319 3.63 -4.39 16.48
C LYS A 319 2.12 -4.35 16.33
N LEU A 320 1.53 -5.47 15.92
CA LEU A 320 0.07 -5.57 15.77
C LEU A 320 -0.65 -5.42 17.11
N GLU A 321 -0.01 -5.84 18.20
CA GLU A 321 -0.55 -5.80 19.55
C GLU A 321 -0.74 -4.35 20.06
N ASP A 322 -0.04 -3.39 19.48
CA ASP A 322 -0.19 -1.98 19.83
C ASP A 322 -1.46 -1.36 19.23
N ILE A 323 -2.06 -2.00 18.22
CA ILE A 323 -3.31 -1.55 17.62
C ILE A 323 -4.46 -1.89 18.55
N LYS A 324 -4.96 -0.89 19.28
CA LYS A 324 -6.05 -1.07 20.25
C LYS A 324 -7.41 -1.09 19.55
N VAL A 325 -7.86 -2.27 19.13
CA VAL A 325 -9.22 -2.49 18.64
C VAL A 325 -10.13 -2.82 19.81
N LYS A 326 -11.28 -2.14 19.90
CA LYS A 326 -12.22 -2.33 21.02
C LYS A 326 -12.69 -3.77 21.12
N ASN A 327 -12.64 -4.34 22.32
CA ASN A 327 -13.06 -5.72 22.62
C ASN A 327 -12.27 -6.81 21.86
N PHE A 328 -11.04 -6.52 21.42
CA PHE A 328 -10.16 -7.48 20.78
C PHE A 328 -8.87 -7.71 21.58
N ALA A 329 -8.53 -8.97 21.77
CA ALA A 329 -7.19 -9.41 22.12
C ALA A 329 -6.47 -9.90 20.86
N ILE A 330 -5.24 -9.42 20.62
CA ILE A 330 -4.43 -9.83 19.47
C ILE A 330 -3.43 -10.89 19.92
N ASN A 331 -3.55 -12.08 19.34
CA ASN A 331 -2.74 -13.25 19.66
C ASN A 331 -1.83 -13.55 18.46
N VAL A 332 -0.55 -13.30 18.60
CA VAL A 332 0.42 -13.46 17.51
C VAL A 332 1.18 -14.77 17.61
N GLY A 333 1.44 -15.35 16.43
CA GLY A 333 2.43 -16.39 16.20
C GLY A 333 3.47 -15.91 15.21
N LYS A 334 4.24 -16.77 14.59
CA LYS A 334 5.17 -16.39 13.52
C LYS A 334 4.38 -15.99 12.26
N TYR A 335 4.43 -14.73 11.88
CA TYR A 335 3.78 -14.19 10.68
C TYR A 335 4.79 -13.59 9.70
N CYS A 336 4.44 -13.60 8.40
CA CYS A 336 5.24 -12.96 7.36
C CYS A 336 4.81 -11.51 7.14
N SER A 337 5.65 -10.74 6.46
CA SER A 337 5.40 -9.33 6.09
C SER A 337 4.06 -9.11 5.38
N GLY A 338 3.63 -10.03 4.53
CA GLY A 338 2.35 -9.95 3.85
C GLY A 338 1.16 -10.02 4.80
N CYS A 339 1.17 -10.99 5.73
CA CYS A 339 0.13 -11.08 6.76
C CYS A 339 0.19 -9.88 7.70
N PHE A 340 1.38 -9.41 8.08
CA PHE A 340 1.55 -8.22 8.90
C PHE A 340 0.87 -7.00 8.26
N LYS A 341 1.24 -6.65 7.02
CA LYS A 341 0.69 -5.46 6.33
C LYS A 341 -0.82 -5.53 6.20
N GLN A 342 -1.37 -6.67 5.81
CA GLN A 342 -2.81 -6.82 5.64
C GLN A 342 -3.57 -6.79 6.98
N ALA A 343 -3.04 -7.45 8.02
CA ALA A 343 -3.62 -7.41 9.36
C ALA A 343 -3.55 -6.00 9.95
N TYR A 344 -2.44 -5.29 9.76
CA TYR A 344 -2.26 -3.93 10.23
C TYR A 344 -3.36 -3.01 9.69
N HIS A 345 -3.58 -3.05 8.39
CA HIS A 345 -4.64 -2.24 7.75
C HIS A 345 -6.04 -2.70 8.15
N LEU A 346 -6.30 -4.01 8.25
CA LEU A 346 -7.61 -4.51 8.69
C LEU A 346 -7.93 -4.09 10.13
N LEU A 347 -6.99 -4.21 11.05
CA LEU A 347 -7.18 -3.84 12.45
C LEU A 347 -7.40 -2.33 12.61
N ASN A 348 -6.64 -1.49 11.92
CA ASN A 348 -6.86 -0.04 11.91
C ASN A 348 -8.20 0.33 11.26
N PHE A 349 -8.60 -0.34 10.19
CA PHE A 349 -9.91 -0.18 9.60
C PHE A 349 -11.02 -0.52 10.60
N MET A 350 -10.91 -1.64 11.30
CA MET A 350 -11.86 -2.04 12.33
C MET A 350 -11.91 -1.03 13.48
N LYS A 351 -10.75 -0.57 13.96
CA LYS A 351 -10.62 0.47 14.99
C LYS A 351 -11.34 1.76 14.60
N THR A 352 -11.26 2.15 13.32
CA THR A 352 -11.79 3.43 12.83
C THR A 352 -13.27 3.35 12.45
N TYR A 353 -13.67 2.34 11.69
CA TYR A 353 -14.98 2.31 11.03
C TYR A 353 -15.99 1.33 11.63
N MET A 354 -15.52 0.36 12.42
CA MET A 354 -16.40 -0.68 12.97
C MET A 354 -16.65 -0.55 14.48
N VAL A 355 -16.42 0.62 15.05
CA VAL A 355 -16.53 0.86 16.51
C VAL A 355 -17.92 0.48 17.06
N LYS A 356 -18.99 0.80 16.33
CA LYS A 356 -20.37 0.48 16.74
C LYS A 356 -20.62 -1.02 16.69
N ASP A 357 -20.16 -1.69 15.63
CA ASP A 357 -20.34 -3.14 15.46
C ASP A 357 -19.60 -3.94 16.53
N LEU A 358 -18.36 -3.50 16.84
CA LEU A 358 -17.49 -4.14 17.82
C LEU A 358 -17.93 -3.87 19.26
N LYS A 359 -18.66 -2.77 19.52
CA LYS A 359 -19.20 -2.45 20.85
C LYS A 359 -20.11 -3.56 21.38
N TYR A 360 -20.89 -4.15 20.52
CA TYR A 360 -21.88 -5.17 20.87
C TYR A 360 -21.40 -6.60 20.70
N ASN A 361 -20.13 -6.79 20.32
CA ASN A 361 -19.49 -8.10 20.20
C ASN A 361 -18.30 -8.18 21.17
N PRO A 362 -18.52 -8.56 22.44
CA PRO A 362 -17.46 -8.63 23.43
C PRO A 362 -16.58 -9.87 23.21
N ASP A 363 -15.40 -9.84 23.82
CA ASP A 363 -14.49 -10.99 23.95
C ASP A 363 -14.05 -11.61 22.62
N ASN A 364 -13.51 -10.78 21.74
CA ASN A 364 -12.93 -11.24 20.48
C ASN A 364 -11.43 -11.54 20.64
N SER A 365 -10.97 -12.61 20.05
CA SER A 365 -9.56 -12.96 19.93
C SER A 365 -9.15 -13.05 18.47
N PHE A 366 -8.19 -12.20 18.06
CA PHE A 366 -7.64 -12.16 16.71
C PHE A 366 -6.32 -12.92 16.68
N LEU A 367 -6.30 -14.07 16.03
CA LEU A 367 -5.17 -14.96 15.95
C LEU A 367 -4.51 -14.87 14.58
N ILE A 368 -3.22 -14.55 14.55
CA ILE A 368 -2.43 -14.38 13.31
C ILE A 368 -1.11 -15.13 13.37
N GLY A 369 -0.67 -15.63 12.23
CA GLY A 369 0.63 -16.32 12.09
C GLY A 369 0.55 -17.81 12.35
N LYS A 370 1.70 -18.46 12.35
CA LYS A 370 1.82 -19.89 12.63
C LYS A 370 1.97 -20.09 14.15
N ASN A 371 1.19 -20.98 14.72
CA ASN A 371 1.14 -21.27 16.15
C ASN A 371 0.95 -20.00 17.01
N PRO A 372 -0.15 -19.24 16.81
CA PRO A 372 -0.46 -18.10 17.66
C PRO A 372 -0.69 -18.54 19.11
N SER A 373 -0.45 -17.63 20.05
CA SER A 373 -0.74 -17.90 21.47
C SER A 373 -2.21 -18.25 21.68
N GLU A 374 -2.51 -19.12 22.65
CA GLU A 374 -3.88 -19.51 22.97
C GLU A 374 -4.71 -18.28 23.38
N PRO A 375 -5.95 -18.18 22.90
CA PRO A 375 -6.82 -17.04 23.23
C PRO A 375 -7.32 -17.12 24.66
N LYS A 376 -7.39 -15.96 25.34
CA LYS A 376 -7.97 -15.87 26.69
C LYS A 376 -9.46 -16.19 26.73
N SER A 377 -10.17 -15.90 25.64
CA SER A 377 -11.61 -16.16 25.48
C SER A 377 -11.86 -16.98 24.22
N THR A 378 -12.71 -17.97 24.30
CA THR A 378 -13.15 -18.81 23.18
C THR A 378 -14.48 -18.35 22.57
N ARG A 379 -15.00 -17.20 23.01
CA ARG A 379 -16.34 -16.73 22.60
C ARG A 379 -16.39 -16.38 21.13
N ASN A 380 -15.44 -15.57 20.66
CA ASN A 380 -15.34 -15.14 19.26
C ASN A 380 -13.87 -15.21 18.83
N ILE A 381 -13.54 -16.20 18.02
CA ILE A 381 -12.19 -16.43 17.51
C ILE A 381 -12.11 -16.01 16.05
N TRP A 382 -11.16 -15.14 15.73
CA TRP A 382 -10.90 -14.66 14.37
C TRP A 382 -9.54 -15.18 13.94
N LEU A 383 -9.51 -16.11 13.00
CA LEU A 383 -8.27 -16.71 12.49
C LEU A 383 -7.87 -16.00 11.19
N PHE A 384 -6.77 -15.28 11.24
CA PHE A 384 -6.29 -14.48 10.12
C PHE A 384 -5.16 -15.19 9.36
N GLY A 385 -5.46 -15.57 8.12
CA GLY A 385 -4.53 -16.22 7.21
C GLY A 385 -4.43 -17.73 7.35
N ASP A 386 -4.06 -18.37 6.25
CA ASP A 386 -3.98 -19.83 6.17
C ASP A 386 -3.03 -20.45 7.20
N CYS A 387 -2.00 -19.71 7.63
CA CYS A 387 -1.07 -20.19 8.66
C CYS A 387 -1.75 -20.33 10.02
N ALA A 388 -2.52 -19.32 10.45
CA ALA A 388 -3.27 -19.38 11.69
C ALA A 388 -4.35 -20.48 11.63
N ILE A 389 -5.10 -20.53 10.52
CA ILE A 389 -6.16 -21.53 10.33
C ILE A 389 -5.59 -22.95 10.42
N ASN A 390 -4.49 -23.22 9.72
CA ASN A 390 -3.94 -24.57 9.63
C ASN A 390 -3.21 -25.00 10.91
N SER A 391 -2.43 -24.11 11.52
CA SER A 391 -1.66 -24.44 12.72
C SER A 391 -2.52 -24.62 13.97
N THR A 392 -3.74 -24.07 13.97
CA THR A 392 -4.66 -24.15 15.12
C THR A 392 -5.67 -25.28 15.03
N LYS A 393 -5.62 -26.14 14.00
CA LYS A 393 -6.60 -27.24 13.83
C LYS A 393 -6.70 -28.17 15.02
N THR A 394 -5.60 -28.40 15.72
CA THR A 394 -5.49 -29.27 16.90
C THR A 394 -5.45 -28.52 18.23
N SER A 395 -5.60 -27.19 18.22
CA SER A 395 -5.54 -26.34 19.41
C SER A 395 -6.69 -26.63 20.39
N ASN A 396 -6.41 -26.41 21.69
CA ASN A 396 -7.36 -26.69 22.77
C ASN A 396 -8.66 -25.89 22.64
N PHE A 397 -8.58 -24.61 22.26
CA PHE A 397 -9.79 -23.79 22.09
C PHE A 397 -10.75 -24.36 21.02
N ARG A 398 -10.26 -25.03 19.98
CA ARG A 398 -11.13 -25.68 18.98
C ARG A 398 -11.83 -26.90 19.57
N LYS A 399 -11.15 -27.69 20.42
CA LYS A 399 -11.74 -28.83 21.13
C LYS A 399 -12.85 -28.35 22.07
N ILE A 400 -12.58 -27.35 22.89
CA ILE A 400 -13.56 -26.75 23.82
C ILE A 400 -14.81 -26.26 23.07
N ILE A 401 -14.63 -25.57 21.93
CA ILE A 401 -15.77 -25.10 21.13
C ILE A 401 -16.57 -26.25 20.55
N ILE A 402 -15.94 -27.35 20.13
CA ILE A 402 -16.62 -28.53 19.61
C ILE A 402 -17.40 -29.24 20.70
N GLU A 403 -16.81 -29.40 21.88
CA GLU A 403 -17.44 -30.02 23.06
C GLU A 403 -18.65 -29.21 23.54
N SER A 404 -18.49 -27.90 23.72
CA SER A 404 -19.60 -27.01 24.09
C SER A 404 -20.76 -27.04 23.10
N LYS A 405 -20.50 -27.22 21.80
CA LYS A 405 -21.55 -27.43 20.79
C LYS A 405 -22.24 -28.77 20.89
N LYS A 406 -21.51 -29.83 21.22
CA LYS A 406 -22.12 -31.18 21.45
C LYS A 406 -23.07 -31.13 22.66
N ASP A 407 -22.65 -30.50 23.75
CA ASP A 407 -23.46 -30.34 24.96
C ASP A 407 -24.73 -29.49 24.73
N LEU A 408 -24.62 -28.39 23.96
CA LEU A 408 -25.75 -27.59 23.55
C LEU A 408 -26.74 -28.41 22.69
N ILE A 409 -26.25 -29.18 21.74
CA ILE A 409 -27.08 -30.02 20.87
C ILE A 409 -27.75 -31.14 21.67
N SER A 410 -27.03 -31.77 22.60
CA SER A 410 -27.58 -32.80 23.49
C SER A 410 -28.58 -32.20 24.48
N GLY A 411 -28.27 -31.05 25.08
CA GLY A 411 -29.19 -30.32 25.97
C GLY A 411 -30.45 -29.82 25.25
N THR A 412 -30.33 -29.37 23.99
CA THR A 412 -31.47 -28.93 23.17
C THR A 412 -32.34 -30.12 22.75
N LYS A 413 -31.76 -31.29 22.43
CA LYS A 413 -32.54 -32.50 22.19
C LYS A 413 -33.37 -32.91 23.40
N ASN A 414 -32.81 -32.85 24.60
CA ASN A 414 -33.51 -33.13 25.84
C ASN A 414 -34.59 -32.08 26.22
N ARG A 415 -34.41 -30.83 25.84
CA ARG A 415 -35.44 -29.77 25.95
C ARG A 415 -36.54 -29.87 24.92
N ILE A 416 -36.18 -30.19 23.67
CA ILE A 416 -37.14 -30.35 22.56
C ILE A 416 -38.07 -31.54 22.84
N LEU A 417 -37.55 -32.61 23.43
CA LEU A 417 -38.38 -33.76 23.85
C LEU A 417 -39.35 -33.41 24.98
N LYS A 418 -39.09 -32.39 25.80
CA LYS A 418 -40.00 -31.88 26.85
C LYS A 418 -40.97 -30.79 26.38
N GLN A 419 -40.76 -30.13 25.22
CA GLN A 419 -41.60 -29.04 24.73
C GLN A 419 -42.37 -29.28 23.44
N SER A 420 -42.40 -30.51 22.90
CA SER A 420 -43.10 -30.77 21.65
C SER A 420 -44.61 -30.92 21.81
N LYS A 421 -45.27 -29.93 22.43
CA LYS A 421 -46.74 -29.78 22.36
C LYS A 421 -47.20 -28.58 21.51
N ASN A 422 -46.31 -27.73 21.00
CA ASN A 422 -46.70 -26.63 20.10
C ASN A 422 -45.68 -26.51 18.95
N GLY A 423 -46.06 -27.03 17.80
CA GLY A 423 -45.21 -27.21 16.59
C GLY A 423 -44.71 -25.94 15.87
N LYS A 424 -43.85 -25.14 16.47
CA LYS A 424 -43.05 -24.17 15.73
C LYS A 424 -41.58 -24.49 15.89
N LYS A 425 -40.96 -24.99 14.82
CA LYS A 425 -39.51 -25.17 14.72
C LYS A 425 -38.82 -23.79 14.75
N ILE A 426 -38.26 -23.42 15.90
CA ILE A 426 -37.33 -22.28 15.99
C ILE A 426 -36.00 -22.78 15.39
N LYS A 427 -35.65 -22.28 14.21
CA LYS A 427 -34.31 -22.46 13.63
C LYS A 427 -33.33 -21.63 14.46
N GLU A 428 -32.72 -22.20 15.49
CA GLU A 428 -31.58 -21.59 16.14
C GLU A 428 -30.45 -21.44 15.13
N LYS A 429 -29.98 -20.19 14.92
CA LYS A 429 -28.79 -19.89 14.12
C LYS A 429 -27.59 -20.56 14.81
N PRO A 430 -26.71 -21.29 14.08
CA PRO A 430 -25.54 -21.89 14.67
C PRO A 430 -24.66 -20.79 15.30
N ASN A 431 -24.29 -20.96 16.54
CA ASN A 431 -23.40 -20.06 17.28
C ASN A 431 -22.02 -20.11 16.57
N LYS A 432 -21.69 -19.05 15.83
CA LYS A 432 -20.48 -18.98 15.00
C LYS A 432 -19.32 -18.47 15.85
N ASN A 433 -18.68 -19.34 16.62
CA ASN A 433 -17.58 -18.95 17.48
C ASN A 433 -16.25 -18.74 16.73
N ILE A 434 -16.11 -19.24 15.50
CA ILE A 434 -14.87 -19.12 14.74
C ILE A 434 -15.15 -18.47 13.39
N LEU A 435 -14.44 -17.36 13.12
CA LEU A 435 -14.39 -16.67 11.82
C LEU A 435 -13.03 -16.94 11.18
N GLU A 436 -13.00 -17.63 10.07
CA GLU A 436 -11.79 -17.89 9.29
C GLU A 436 -11.66 -16.87 8.16
N LEU A 437 -10.62 -16.04 8.24
CA LEU A 437 -10.21 -15.06 7.24
C LEU A 437 -9.08 -15.68 6.42
N SER A 438 -9.46 -16.52 5.46
CA SER A 438 -8.51 -17.32 4.67
C SER A 438 -7.75 -16.49 3.63
N GLY A 439 -6.57 -16.97 3.27
CA GLY A 439 -5.68 -16.39 2.26
C GLY A 439 -4.24 -16.34 2.72
N CYS A 440 -3.33 -16.14 1.76
CA CYS A 440 -1.91 -16.09 2.02
C CYS A 440 -1.20 -15.00 1.21
N PRO A 441 -1.17 -13.74 1.74
CA PRO A 441 -1.99 -13.23 2.84
C PRO A 441 -3.47 -13.08 2.46
N PRO A 442 -4.37 -12.95 3.45
CA PRO A 442 -5.78 -12.59 3.20
C PRO A 442 -5.89 -11.22 2.52
N GLU A 443 -6.88 -11.06 1.67
CA GLU A 443 -7.20 -9.77 1.05
C GLU A 443 -8.18 -8.99 1.93
N ILE A 444 -7.94 -7.69 2.14
CA ILE A 444 -8.79 -6.86 3.02
C ILE A 444 -10.27 -6.90 2.59
N ILE A 445 -10.54 -6.78 1.29
CA ILE A 445 -11.92 -6.83 0.76
C ILE A 445 -12.58 -8.18 1.06
N GLY A 446 -11.85 -9.28 0.88
CA GLY A 446 -12.31 -10.62 1.22
C GLY A 446 -12.59 -10.79 2.71
N CYS A 447 -11.70 -10.25 3.55
CA CYS A 447 -11.89 -10.22 5.00
C CYS A 447 -13.15 -9.45 5.39
N LEU A 448 -13.33 -8.26 4.84
CA LEU A 448 -14.51 -7.42 5.14
C LEU A 448 -15.81 -8.11 4.73
N LYS A 449 -15.86 -8.77 3.57
CA LYS A 449 -17.02 -9.59 3.16
C LYS A 449 -17.34 -10.69 4.18
N SER A 450 -16.31 -11.39 4.66
CA SER A 450 -16.45 -12.47 5.64
C SER A 450 -16.93 -11.94 6.98
N ILE A 451 -16.39 -10.80 7.42
CA ILE A 451 -16.75 -10.11 8.65
C ILE A 451 -18.21 -9.64 8.61
N LEU A 452 -18.64 -9.05 7.51
CA LEU A 452 -20.02 -8.60 7.34
C LEU A 452 -21.01 -9.75 7.36
N LYS A 453 -20.67 -10.85 6.67
CA LYS A 453 -21.47 -12.08 6.71
C LYS A 453 -21.54 -12.64 8.14
N TYR A 454 -20.44 -12.56 8.89
CA TYR A 454 -20.38 -12.99 10.29
C TYR A 454 -21.36 -12.17 11.16
N PHE A 455 -21.41 -10.85 10.97
CA PHE A 455 -22.35 -9.98 11.66
C PHE A 455 -23.77 -9.98 11.07
N GLY A 456 -24.01 -10.72 10.02
CA GLY A 456 -25.31 -10.79 9.35
C GLY A 456 -25.66 -9.54 8.55
N LYS A 457 -24.68 -8.71 8.20
CA LYS A 457 -24.88 -7.50 7.38
C LYS A 457 -24.79 -7.82 5.90
N GLN A 458 -25.68 -7.24 5.09
CA GLN A 458 -25.72 -7.46 3.65
C GLN A 458 -24.86 -6.45 2.86
N ASN A 459 -24.63 -5.26 3.42
CA ASN A 459 -23.91 -4.19 2.75
C ASN A 459 -22.48 -4.06 3.29
N LEU A 460 -21.52 -4.13 2.37
CA LEU A 460 -20.14 -3.72 2.63
C LEU A 460 -20.16 -2.24 3.04
N PRO A 461 -19.47 -1.85 4.13
CA PRO A 461 -19.11 -0.46 4.28
C PRO A 461 -18.42 -0.06 2.98
N ASN A 462 -18.81 1.06 2.41
CA ASN A 462 -18.15 1.57 1.22
C ASN A 462 -16.76 2.05 1.63
N LEU A 463 -15.80 1.11 1.62
CA LEU A 463 -14.40 1.36 2.00
C LEU A 463 -13.83 2.55 1.21
N ASN A 464 -14.22 2.64 -0.07
CA ASN A 464 -13.77 3.69 -0.96
C ASN A 464 -14.31 5.05 -0.53
N LEU A 465 -15.60 5.12 -0.18
CA LEU A 465 -16.22 6.35 0.29
C LEU A 465 -15.62 6.80 1.64
N HIS A 466 -15.42 5.88 2.57
CA HIS A 466 -14.81 6.22 3.86
C HIS A 466 -13.38 6.72 3.71
N THR A 467 -12.57 6.09 2.83
CA THR A 467 -11.22 6.54 2.56
C THR A 467 -11.22 7.91 1.87
N TYR A 468 -12.14 8.14 0.93
CA TYR A 468 -12.31 9.43 0.27
C TYR A 468 -12.74 10.53 1.25
N ILE A 469 -13.74 10.29 2.09
CA ILE A 469 -14.20 11.25 3.10
C ILE A 469 -13.06 11.59 4.06
N ASN A 470 -12.28 10.60 4.52
CA ASN A 470 -11.16 10.86 5.41
C ASN A 470 -10.04 11.66 4.74
N SER A 471 -9.73 11.39 3.48
CA SER A 471 -8.74 12.18 2.76
C SER A 471 -9.17 13.65 2.62
N LYS A 472 -10.45 13.88 2.33
CA LYS A 472 -11.01 15.24 2.27
C LYS A 472 -11.04 15.94 3.62
N TRP A 473 -11.28 15.20 4.69
CA TRP A 473 -11.21 15.76 6.05
C TRP A 473 -9.78 16.20 6.39
N VAL A 474 -8.78 15.38 6.07
CA VAL A 474 -7.37 15.72 6.29
C VAL A 474 -6.96 16.94 5.45
N GLU A 475 -7.37 17.01 4.17
CA GLU A 475 -7.19 18.21 3.33
C GLU A 475 -7.85 19.46 3.96
N GLY A 476 -9.06 19.31 4.51
CA GLY A 476 -9.81 20.38 5.14
C GLY A 476 -9.15 20.93 6.40
N GLU A 477 -8.56 20.09 7.22
CA GLU A 477 -7.78 20.51 8.39
C GLU A 477 -6.56 21.34 8.01
N LEU A 478 -5.88 20.98 6.90
CA LEU A 478 -4.75 21.75 6.40
C LEU A 478 -5.12 23.16 5.96
N ASN A 479 -6.24 23.28 5.27
CA ASN A 479 -6.63 24.53 4.64
C ASN A 479 -7.38 25.46 5.58
N ASN A 480 -7.79 25.03 6.80
CA ASN A 480 -8.59 25.77 7.79
C ASN A 480 -9.84 26.48 7.20
N LYS A 481 -10.24 26.17 5.96
CA LYS A 481 -11.23 26.94 5.20
C LYS A 481 -12.23 26.07 4.40
N LEU A 482 -11.99 24.77 4.27
CA LEU A 482 -12.91 23.92 3.52
C LEU A 482 -13.93 23.32 4.46
N ASN A 483 -15.14 23.82 4.36
CA ASN A 483 -16.31 23.20 4.97
C ASN A 483 -16.61 21.93 4.18
N ILE A 484 -16.17 20.77 4.70
CA ILE A 484 -16.23 19.46 4.04
C ILE A 484 -17.65 19.09 3.62
N TRP A 485 -18.64 19.61 4.32
CA TRP A 485 -20.07 19.39 4.04
C TRP A 485 -20.60 20.19 2.86
N GLU A 486 -19.91 21.25 2.43
CA GLU A 486 -20.25 22.02 1.24
C GLU A 486 -19.65 21.43 -0.05
N ALA A 487 -18.71 20.49 0.06
CA ALA A 487 -18.05 19.82 -1.07
C ALA A 487 -18.66 18.42 -1.37
N LEU A 488 -19.61 17.95 -0.59
CA LEU A 488 -20.40 16.74 -0.76
C LEU A 488 -21.83 17.10 -1.18
#